data_23f3ce14faabf12893d63b38fa7835b4
#
_entry.id   23f3ce14faabf12893d63b38fa7835b4
#
_cell.length_a   1.000
_cell.length_b   1.000
_cell.length_c   1.000
_cell.angle_alpha   90.00
_cell.angle_beta   90.00
_cell.angle_gamma   90.00
#
_symmetry.space_group_name_H-M   'P 1'
#
loop_
_entity.id
_entity.type
_entity.pdbx_description
1 polymer ?
#
loop_
_entity_poly.entity_id
_entity_poly.type
_entity_poly.pdbx_seq_one_letter_code
_entity_poly.pdbx_strand_id
1 'polypeptide(L)'
;MRFEGPLDEALLGLQDLFEALLLRLKHPGGGGEVSDVEEEYELGTDDEVDAAARIARTLAGNDCLDICLDIYVKVRYRRAAKAMMRLNPEYLKSYTPEDVDAMEWEALESAMALWGPHFHVAISGVLAAERRLCARVLAPLPPAVWPECFAKIAARIAAAFFRFADGVAAAAAREPQRLFRLLDMLDAVARERGRLDELFSGESATLLAIRERAREVERALARAAAAAFYEFGLRVETHYVAAAATGESGHVPKIVRYAVNYLKCLASDDYRGTMDAALRAGAGDDDGGDSEALAEAASNVLEALHRHVEAARRALPDAVASHVMAMNSYWYIYMRARGSELASLVGDDTMRRRYKASAEEAAWEYQDAAWGPLVRLVSGSSSGAAKAWPSPEEARKKAAAFADALEERARRHGAEYKIPDGDLREQIKAAAAKAVRGAYAGFLRANDSAVASGGGRREFLPVDAIEGMVRRVFDEMGDGGGVAGSAGRTRSRRQSGNLEGFEG
;
A
#
# COMPACT_ATOMS: atom_id res chain seq x y z
N MET A 1 -3.92 -34.92 67.24
CA MET A 1 -2.44 -34.91 67.15
C MET A 1 -1.75 -36.12 66.50
N ARG A 2 -2.31 -37.33 66.42
CA ARG A 2 -1.58 -38.50 65.84
C ARG A 2 -1.63 -38.61 64.29
N PHE A 3 -2.41 -37.80 63.60
CA PHE A 3 -2.61 -37.90 62.17
C PHE A 3 -2.24 -36.62 61.39
N GLU A 4 -1.83 -35.55 62.03
CA GLU A 4 -1.47 -34.28 61.35
C GLU A 4 -0.22 -34.44 60.47
N GLY A 5 0.84 -35.03 60.97
CA GLY A 5 2.08 -35.22 60.20
C GLY A 5 1.94 -36.10 58.96
N PRO A 6 1.31 -37.28 59.03
CA PRO A 6 1.06 -38.11 57.86
C PRO A 6 0.10 -37.46 56.82
N LEU A 7 -0.87 -36.65 57.28
CA LEU A 7 -1.77 -35.91 56.39
C LEU A 7 -1.02 -34.80 55.63
N ASP A 8 -0.21 -34.04 56.36
CA ASP A 8 0.63 -32.99 55.74
C ASP A 8 1.58 -33.54 54.71
N GLU A 9 2.25 -34.67 54.97
CA GLU A 9 3.12 -35.35 54.02
C GLU A 9 2.36 -35.86 52.78
N ALA A 10 1.15 -36.40 52.96
CA ALA A 10 0.31 -36.83 51.86
C ALA A 10 -0.19 -35.63 51.02
N LEU A 11 -0.52 -34.51 51.63
CA LEU A 11 -0.92 -33.28 50.90
C LEU A 11 0.24 -32.67 50.16
N LEU A 12 1.47 -32.66 50.65
CA LEU A 12 2.67 -32.27 49.93
C LEU A 12 2.90 -33.18 48.72
N GLY A 13 2.78 -34.51 48.91
CA GLY A 13 2.87 -35.47 47.78
C GLY A 13 1.81 -35.22 46.69
N LEU A 14 0.59 -34.82 47.07
CA LEU A 14 -0.45 -34.46 46.12
C LEU A 14 -0.14 -33.11 45.37
N GLN A 15 0.49 -32.13 46.02
CA GLN A 15 0.94 -30.90 45.38
C GLN A 15 2.01 -31.19 44.35
N ASP A 16 3.00 -32.02 44.68
CA ASP A 16 4.05 -32.43 43.74
C ASP A 16 3.48 -33.20 42.54
N LEU A 17 2.54 -34.11 42.79
CA LEU A 17 1.85 -34.84 41.73
C LEU A 17 1.02 -33.94 40.85
N PHE A 18 0.33 -32.93 41.41
CA PHE A 18 -0.43 -31.96 40.69
C PHE A 18 0.47 -31.12 39.77
N GLU A 19 1.59 -30.62 40.30
CA GLU A 19 2.59 -29.88 39.51
C GLU A 19 3.14 -30.76 38.38
N ALA A 20 3.54 -31.97 38.67
CA ALA A 20 4.08 -32.89 37.67
C ALA A 20 3.07 -33.21 36.56
N LEU A 21 1.79 -33.41 36.91
CA LEU A 21 0.72 -33.68 35.95
C LEU A 21 0.46 -32.44 35.06
N LEU A 22 0.32 -31.26 35.64
CA LEU A 22 0.16 -30.02 34.90
C LEU A 22 1.34 -29.70 33.98
N LEU A 23 2.55 -30.09 34.36
CA LEU A 23 3.74 -29.99 33.52
C LEU A 23 3.75 -30.97 32.32
N ARG A 24 3.01 -32.07 32.37
CA ARG A 24 2.85 -33.02 31.25
C ARG A 24 1.90 -32.48 30.18
N LEU A 25 0.88 -31.73 30.56
CA LEU A 25 -0.10 -31.14 29.64
C LEU A 25 0.55 -30.01 28.81
N LYS A 26 1.10 -30.36 27.64
CA LYS A 26 1.91 -29.46 26.80
C LYS A 26 1.11 -29.02 25.58
N HIS A 27 1.33 -27.78 25.18
CA HIS A 27 0.92 -27.31 23.85
C HIS A 27 1.66 -28.11 22.75
N PRO A 28 1.01 -28.38 21.62
CA PRO A 28 1.65 -29.05 20.49
C PRO A 28 2.97 -28.36 20.11
N GLY A 29 3.95 -29.14 19.68
CA GLY A 29 5.20 -28.57 19.18
C GLY A 29 4.96 -27.99 17.80
N GLY A 30 4.83 -26.69 17.68
CA GLY A 30 4.79 -26.03 16.38
C GLY A 30 6.14 -26.16 15.68
N GLY A 31 6.23 -27.07 14.71
CA GLY A 31 7.34 -27.24 13.78
C GLY A 31 6.86 -27.31 12.33
N GLY A 32 5.56 -27.05 12.11
CA GLY A 32 4.94 -26.93 10.80
C GLY A 32 4.62 -25.47 10.45
N GLU A 33 4.48 -25.17 9.19
CA GLU A 33 4.07 -23.87 8.69
C GLU A 33 2.80 -23.41 9.40
N VAL A 34 2.67 -22.11 9.68
CA VAL A 34 1.58 -21.46 10.43
C VAL A 34 0.19 -21.71 9.80
N SER A 35 0.14 -22.33 8.62
CA SER A 35 -1.10 -22.58 7.88
C SER A 35 -1.99 -23.71 8.42
N ASP A 36 -1.51 -24.55 9.36
CA ASP A 36 -2.23 -25.77 9.77
C ASP A 36 -2.85 -25.67 11.17
N VAL A 37 -2.92 -24.50 11.80
CA VAL A 37 -3.47 -24.32 13.16
C VAL A 37 -4.93 -23.84 13.11
N GLU A 38 -5.73 -24.34 12.18
CA GLU A 38 -7.20 -24.14 12.21
C GLU A 38 -7.93 -25.10 13.15
N GLU A 39 -7.26 -26.12 13.69
CA GLU A 39 -7.90 -27.06 14.60
C GLU A 39 -7.68 -26.66 16.06
N GLU A 40 -8.80 -26.47 16.76
CA GLU A 40 -8.84 -26.37 18.22
C GLU A 40 -8.23 -27.66 18.82
N TYR A 41 -7.13 -27.51 19.56
CA TYR A 41 -6.49 -28.65 20.20
C TYR A 41 -6.79 -28.70 21.71
N GLU A 42 -6.86 -29.92 22.24
CA GLU A 42 -6.98 -30.17 23.67
C GLU A 42 -5.62 -30.43 24.32
N LEU A 43 -5.48 -30.00 25.55
CA LEU A 43 -4.25 -30.18 26.34
C LEU A 43 -4.34 -31.44 27.19
N GLY A 44 -3.68 -32.51 26.74
CA GLY A 44 -3.66 -33.81 27.43
C GLY A 44 -4.86 -34.69 27.10
N THR A 45 -4.92 -35.83 27.74
CA THR A 45 -6.03 -36.79 27.64
C THR A 45 -7.10 -36.49 28.70
N ASP A 46 -8.33 -36.95 28.46
CA ASP A 46 -9.42 -36.79 29.42
C ASP A 46 -9.07 -37.37 30.79
N ASP A 47 -8.40 -38.53 30.84
CA ASP A 47 -7.97 -39.16 32.07
C ASP A 47 -6.96 -38.29 32.85
N GLU A 48 -6.03 -37.65 32.16
CA GLU A 48 -5.03 -36.76 32.78
C GLU A 48 -5.72 -35.47 33.33
N VAL A 49 -6.65 -34.91 32.59
CA VAL A 49 -7.42 -33.72 33.02
C VAL A 49 -8.32 -34.04 34.20
N ASP A 50 -8.99 -35.20 34.16
CA ASP A 50 -9.85 -35.67 35.29
C ASP A 50 -9.03 -36.03 36.53
N ALA A 51 -7.81 -36.58 36.35
CA ALA A 51 -6.90 -36.80 37.48
C ALA A 51 -6.48 -35.49 38.13
N ALA A 52 -6.15 -34.46 37.32
CA ALA A 52 -5.84 -33.10 37.80
C ALA A 52 -7.00 -32.51 38.56
N ALA A 53 -8.24 -32.63 38.04
CA ALA A 53 -9.45 -32.12 38.67
C ALA A 53 -9.72 -32.80 40.02
N ARG A 54 -9.50 -34.10 40.12
CA ARG A 54 -9.63 -34.84 41.41
C ARG A 54 -8.62 -34.34 42.43
N ILE A 55 -7.35 -34.15 42.04
CA ILE A 55 -6.32 -33.61 42.94
C ILE A 55 -6.69 -32.21 43.40
N ALA A 56 -7.08 -31.33 42.48
CA ALA A 56 -7.51 -29.95 42.81
C ALA A 56 -8.65 -29.96 43.86
N ARG A 57 -9.67 -30.83 43.69
CA ARG A 57 -10.77 -31.01 44.66
C ARG A 57 -10.27 -31.45 46.01
N THR A 58 -9.35 -32.42 46.04
CA THR A 58 -8.81 -32.98 47.31
C THR A 58 -8.00 -31.91 48.04
N LEU A 59 -7.15 -31.15 47.36
CA LEU A 59 -6.36 -30.07 47.95
C LEU A 59 -7.28 -28.99 48.53
N ALA A 60 -8.29 -28.57 47.76
CA ALA A 60 -9.25 -27.54 48.19
C ALA A 60 -10.06 -28.00 49.41
N GLY A 61 -10.44 -29.27 49.48
CA GLY A 61 -11.19 -29.84 50.61
C GLY A 61 -10.35 -30.04 51.91
N ASN A 62 -9.02 -29.81 51.81
CA ASN A 62 -8.11 -29.89 52.96
C ASN A 62 -7.38 -28.55 53.20
N ASP A 63 -8.05 -27.43 53.00
CA ASP A 63 -7.57 -26.06 53.25
C ASP A 63 -6.29 -25.67 52.48
N CYS A 64 -5.98 -26.39 51.36
CA CYS A 64 -4.83 -26.13 50.49
C CYS A 64 -5.26 -25.45 49.18
N LEU A 65 -6.39 -24.72 49.14
CA LEU A 65 -6.91 -24.07 47.93
C LEU A 65 -5.90 -23.07 47.33
N ASP A 66 -5.39 -22.16 48.14
CA ASP A 66 -4.48 -21.10 47.67
C ASP A 66 -3.22 -21.67 47.04
N ILE A 67 -2.63 -22.70 47.66
CA ILE A 67 -1.44 -23.43 47.15
C ILE A 67 -1.78 -24.12 45.84
N CYS A 68 -2.94 -24.78 45.75
CA CYS A 68 -3.42 -25.42 44.53
C CYS A 68 -3.51 -24.41 43.36
N LEU A 69 -4.11 -23.24 43.60
CA LEU A 69 -4.29 -22.20 42.58
C LEU A 69 -2.95 -21.58 42.16
N ASP A 70 -2.05 -21.36 43.13
CA ASP A 70 -0.71 -20.84 42.84
C ASP A 70 0.11 -21.80 41.98
N ILE A 71 0.09 -23.10 42.28
CA ILE A 71 0.71 -24.14 41.46
C ILE A 71 0.11 -24.12 40.06
N TYR A 72 -1.23 -24.12 39.95
CA TYR A 72 -1.94 -24.12 38.67
C TYR A 72 -1.50 -22.93 37.81
N VAL A 73 -1.68 -21.70 38.31
CA VAL A 73 -1.36 -20.47 37.57
C VAL A 73 0.11 -20.42 37.17
N LYS A 74 1.03 -20.76 38.09
CA LYS A 74 2.47 -20.72 37.83
C LYS A 74 2.89 -21.71 36.73
N VAL A 75 2.40 -22.95 36.82
CA VAL A 75 2.74 -24.00 35.87
C VAL A 75 2.13 -23.71 34.50
N ARG A 76 0.85 -23.38 34.44
CA ARG A 76 0.14 -23.13 33.18
C ARG A 76 0.68 -21.89 32.47
N TYR A 77 0.96 -20.80 33.20
CA TYR A 77 1.64 -19.64 32.63
C TYR A 77 2.99 -20.00 32.01
N ARG A 78 3.82 -20.81 32.71
CA ARG A 78 5.12 -21.28 32.15
C ARG A 78 4.93 -22.08 30.87
N ARG A 79 3.88 -22.91 30.77
CA ARG A 79 3.58 -23.71 29.58
C ARG A 79 3.12 -22.84 28.43
N ALA A 80 2.19 -21.92 28.67
CA ALA A 80 1.73 -20.96 27.68
C ALA A 80 2.87 -20.05 27.21
N ALA A 81 3.65 -19.49 28.13
CA ALA A 81 4.84 -18.67 27.80
C ALA A 81 5.86 -19.46 26.94
N LYS A 82 6.09 -20.76 27.24
CA LYS A 82 6.95 -21.60 26.42
C LYS A 82 6.40 -21.82 25.01
N ALA A 83 5.08 -21.92 24.83
CA ALA A 83 4.45 -21.99 23.53
C ALA A 83 4.68 -20.67 22.75
N MET A 84 4.52 -19.54 23.42
CA MET A 84 4.77 -18.21 22.84
C MET A 84 6.24 -18.01 22.41
N MET A 85 7.20 -18.45 23.24
CA MET A 85 8.62 -18.40 22.89
C MET A 85 8.98 -19.23 21.66
N ARG A 86 8.20 -20.25 21.33
CA ARG A 86 8.39 -21.02 20.09
C ARG A 86 7.92 -20.30 18.86
N LEU A 87 6.92 -19.43 18.97
CA LEU A 87 6.47 -18.56 17.90
C LEU A 87 7.52 -17.48 17.62
N ASN A 88 7.86 -16.71 18.63
CA ASN A 88 8.91 -15.70 18.57
C ASN A 88 9.39 -15.37 20.00
N PRO A 89 10.66 -15.63 20.36
CA PRO A 89 11.20 -15.28 21.67
C PRO A 89 11.17 -13.79 21.97
N GLU A 90 11.16 -12.94 20.96
CA GLU A 90 11.16 -11.50 21.11
C GLU A 90 9.87 -10.96 21.75
N TYR A 91 8.70 -11.64 21.60
CA TYR A 91 7.44 -11.18 22.20
C TYR A 91 7.45 -11.08 23.72
N LEU A 92 8.36 -11.80 24.39
CA LEU A 92 8.50 -11.70 25.85
C LEU A 92 9.40 -10.56 26.30
N LYS A 93 10.07 -9.88 25.37
CA LYS A 93 10.83 -8.67 25.66
C LYS A 93 9.90 -7.46 25.81
N SER A 94 10.36 -6.43 26.46
CA SER A 94 9.69 -5.14 26.45
C SER A 94 10.03 -4.42 25.15
N TYR A 95 9.00 -3.92 24.46
CA TYR A 95 9.16 -3.01 23.33
C TYR A 95 8.68 -1.63 23.77
N THR A 96 9.58 -0.66 23.76
CA THR A 96 9.22 0.75 23.85
C THR A 96 9.10 1.34 22.45
N PRO A 97 8.44 2.49 22.26
CA PRO A 97 8.44 3.18 20.98
C PRO A 97 9.86 3.47 20.46
N GLU A 98 10.78 3.80 21.36
CA GLU A 98 12.18 4.08 21.06
C GLU A 98 12.92 2.82 20.56
N ASP A 99 12.62 1.64 21.15
CA ASP A 99 13.17 0.37 20.68
C ASP A 99 12.69 0.06 19.25
N VAL A 100 11.42 0.34 18.95
CA VAL A 100 10.84 0.15 17.62
C VAL A 100 11.45 1.12 16.60
N ASP A 101 11.64 2.39 16.97
CA ASP A 101 12.26 3.39 16.09
C ASP A 101 13.75 3.12 15.84
N ALA A 102 14.42 2.41 16.76
CA ALA A 102 15.83 2.01 16.61
C ALA A 102 15.99 0.72 15.77
N MET A 103 14.92 0.00 15.44
CA MET A 103 15.00 -1.20 14.61
C MET A 103 15.27 -0.84 13.14
N GLU A 104 16.14 -1.63 12.50
CA GLU A 104 16.28 -1.59 11.05
C GLU A 104 14.95 -1.99 10.37
N TRP A 105 14.62 -1.32 9.26
CA TRP A 105 13.32 -1.48 8.59
C TRP A 105 12.99 -2.94 8.25
N GLU A 106 13.92 -3.69 7.67
CA GLU A 106 13.70 -5.09 7.28
C GLU A 106 13.37 -5.99 8.47
N ALA A 107 14.02 -5.74 9.61
CA ALA A 107 13.75 -6.46 10.86
C ALA A 107 12.37 -6.10 11.43
N LEU A 108 12.02 -4.82 11.41
CA LEU A 108 10.72 -4.32 11.87
C LEU A 108 9.59 -4.85 10.95
N GLU A 109 9.75 -4.75 9.63
CA GLU A 109 8.79 -5.25 8.66
C GLU A 109 8.51 -6.75 8.85
N SER A 110 9.58 -7.54 9.02
CA SER A 110 9.47 -8.97 9.28
C SER A 110 8.72 -9.25 10.59
N ALA A 111 9.02 -8.50 11.64
CA ALA A 111 8.34 -8.65 12.93
C ALA A 111 6.84 -8.28 12.84
N MET A 112 6.51 -7.18 12.17
CA MET A 112 5.12 -6.76 11.94
C MET A 112 4.35 -7.79 11.09
N ALA A 113 4.97 -8.32 10.02
CA ALA A 113 4.35 -9.32 9.15
C ALA A 113 4.02 -10.63 9.88
N LEU A 114 4.88 -11.06 10.80
CA LEU A 114 4.68 -12.28 11.59
C LEU A 114 3.72 -12.06 12.77
N TRP A 115 3.53 -10.82 13.22
CA TRP A 115 2.75 -10.54 14.41
C TRP A 115 1.28 -10.98 14.27
N GLY A 116 0.62 -10.69 13.16
CA GLY A 116 -0.77 -11.06 12.91
C GLY A 116 -1.03 -12.57 12.97
N PRO A 117 -0.32 -13.39 12.17
CA PRO A 117 -0.40 -14.84 12.26
C PRO A 117 -0.11 -15.39 13.65
N HIS A 118 0.91 -14.87 14.33
CA HIS A 118 1.25 -15.30 15.69
C HIS A 118 0.19 -14.86 16.71
N PHE A 119 -0.43 -13.68 16.52
CA PHE A 119 -1.55 -13.22 17.34
C PHE A 119 -2.73 -14.17 17.24
N HIS A 120 -3.09 -14.60 16.03
CA HIS A 120 -4.12 -15.63 15.82
C HIS A 120 -3.79 -16.93 16.60
N VAL A 121 -2.59 -17.47 16.45
CA VAL A 121 -2.17 -18.68 17.18
C VAL A 121 -2.22 -18.50 18.70
N ALA A 122 -1.83 -17.32 19.19
CA ALA A 122 -1.89 -17.01 20.63
C ALA A 122 -3.33 -16.98 21.15
N ILE A 123 -4.25 -16.37 20.44
CA ILE A 123 -5.64 -16.20 20.86
C ILE A 123 -6.42 -17.50 20.64
N SER A 124 -6.50 -17.97 19.40
CA SER A 124 -7.36 -19.10 19.00
C SER A 124 -6.76 -20.46 19.36
N GLY A 125 -5.44 -20.56 19.46
CA GLY A 125 -4.74 -21.76 19.86
C GLY A 125 -4.43 -21.80 21.38
N VAL A 126 -3.40 -21.04 21.77
CA VAL A 126 -2.83 -21.16 23.13
C VAL A 126 -3.82 -20.75 24.22
N LEU A 127 -4.38 -19.56 24.14
CA LEU A 127 -5.28 -19.05 25.21
C LEU A 127 -6.63 -19.77 25.21
N ALA A 128 -7.16 -20.15 24.06
CA ALA A 128 -8.39 -20.93 23.98
C ALA A 128 -8.23 -22.31 24.64
N ALA A 129 -7.11 -23.02 24.36
CA ALA A 129 -6.80 -24.29 25.00
C ALA A 129 -6.58 -24.16 26.52
N GLU A 130 -5.89 -23.09 26.97
CA GLU A 130 -5.71 -22.81 28.40
C GLU A 130 -7.05 -22.50 29.10
N ARG A 131 -7.96 -21.79 28.45
CA ARG A 131 -9.31 -21.51 29.00
C ARG A 131 -10.09 -22.80 29.19
N ARG A 132 -10.11 -23.69 28.18
CA ARG A 132 -10.80 -24.97 28.27
C ARG A 132 -10.21 -25.86 29.36
N LEU A 133 -8.89 -25.97 29.42
CA LEU A 133 -8.20 -26.74 30.46
C LEU A 133 -8.51 -26.18 31.85
N CYS A 134 -8.43 -24.87 32.03
CA CYS A 134 -8.73 -24.21 33.31
C CYS A 134 -10.15 -24.46 33.77
N ALA A 135 -11.12 -24.34 32.87
CA ALA A 135 -12.52 -24.62 33.16
C ALA A 135 -12.76 -26.09 33.57
N ARG A 136 -12.05 -27.05 32.94
CA ARG A 136 -12.17 -28.49 33.24
C ARG A 136 -11.48 -28.88 34.55
N VAL A 137 -10.22 -28.50 34.73
CA VAL A 137 -9.44 -28.88 35.92
C VAL A 137 -9.98 -28.27 37.20
N LEU A 138 -10.42 -27.01 37.12
CA LEU A 138 -10.96 -26.27 38.29
C LEU A 138 -12.50 -26.34 38.42
N ALA A 139 -13.19 -27.10 37.54
CA ALA A 139 -14.64 -27.29 37.59
C ALA A 139 -15.16 -27.75 38.98
N PRO A 140 -14.45 -28.58 39.78
CA PRO A 140 -14.89 -28.99 41.07
C PRO A 140 -14.87 -27.89 42.17
N LEU A 141 -14.22 -26.76 41.88
CA LEU A 141 -14.09 -25.60 42.79
C LEU A 141 -15.23 -24.60 42.59
N PRO A 142 -15.38 -23.58 43.47
CA PRO A 142 -16.38 -22.55 43.27
C PRO A 142 -16.31 -21.90 41.88
N PRO A 143 -17.46 -21.59 41.24
CA PRO A 143 -17.51 -21.16 39.84
C PRO A 143 -16.68 -19.91 39.50
N ALA A 144 -16.42 -19.04 40.46
CA ALA A 144 -15.62 -17.83 40.31
C ALA A 144 -14.10 -18.10 40.20
N VAL A 145 -13.63 -19.29 40.62
CA VAL A 145 -12.20 -19.60 40.76
C VAL A 145 -11.49 -19.75 39.41
N TRP A 146 -12.05 -20.55 38.52
CA TRP A 146 -11.40 -20.83 37.25
C TRP A 146 -11.26 -19.59 36.35
N PRO A 147 -12.24 -18.65 36.25
CA PRO A 147 -12.09 -17.46 35.44
C PRO A 147 -10.97 -16.55 35.94
N GLU A 148 -10.80 -16.41 37.27
CA GLU A 148 -9.70 -15.62 37.83
C GLU A 148 -8.34 -16.26 37.60
N CYS A 149 -8.22 -17.59 37.69
CA CYS A 149 -6.99 -18.28 37.36
C CYS A 149 -6.61 -18.12 35.86
N PHE A 150 -7.59 -18.30 35.00
CA PHE A 150 -7.40 -18.06 33.55
C PHE A 150 -7.01 -16.59 33.28
N ALA A 151 -7.68 -15.63 33.91
CA ALA A 151 -7.39 -14.21 33.76
C ALA A 151 -5.93 -13.87 34.11
N LYS A 152 -5.40 -14.46 35.20
CA LYS A 152 -3.99 -14.27 35.61
C LYS A 152 -3.01 -14.80 34.59
N ILE A 153 -3.32 -15.92 33.93
CA ILE A 153 -2.49 -16.51 32.87
C ILE A 153 -2.59 -15.65 31.59
N ALA A 154 -3.83 -15.38 31.16
CA ALA A 154 -4.12 -14.69 29.92
C ALA A 154 -3.59 -13.24 29.90
N ALA A 155 -3.72 -12.50 31.00
CA ALA A 155 -3.26 -11.12 31.11
C ALA A 155 -1.76 -10.97 30.75
N ARG A 156 -0.94 -11.90 31.23
CA ARG A 156 0.50 -11.85 30.98
C ARG A 156 0.86 -12.20 29.52
N ILE A 157 0.12 -13.12 28.91
CA ILE A 157 0.34 -13.52 27.52
C ILE A 157 -0.16 -12.41 26.58
N ALA A 158 -1.38 -11.93 26.77
CA ALA A 158 -1.94 -10.84 25.95
C ALA A 158 -1.10 -9.56 26.04
N ALA A 159 -0.62 -9.21 27.25
CA ALA A 159 0.24 -8.04 27.43
C ALA A 159 1.54 -8.11 26.61
N ALA A 160 2.08 -9.29 26.33
CA ALA A 160 3.27 -9.42 25.48
C ALA A 160 2.99 -8.98 24.04
N PHE A 161 1.86 -9.41 23.46
CA PHE A 161 1.44 -8.99 22.13
C PHE A 161 1.07 -7.52 22.05
N PHE A 162 0.32 -7.03 23.03
CA PHE A 162 -0.12 -5.65 23.05
C PHE A 162 1.04 -4.66 23.16
N ARG A 163 2.09 -4.98 23.95
CA ARG A 163 3.27 -4.11 24.04
C ARG A 163 3.96 -3.89 22.70
N PHE A 164 4.11 -4.93 21.89
CA PHE A 164 4.70 -4.78 20.55
C PHE A 164 3.83 -3.88 19.66
N ALA A 165 2.51 -4.15 19.62
CA ALA A 165 1.58 -3.35 18.82
C ALA A 165 1.54 -1.89 19.30
N ASP A 166 1.59 -1.64 20.61
CA ASP A 166 1.67 -0.29 21.18
C ASP A 166 2.97 0.43 20.77
N GLY A 167 4.10 -0.27 20.86
CA GLY A 167 5.39 0.26 20.41
C GLY A 167 5.36 0.68 18.95
N VAL A 168 4.84 -0.19 18.08
CA VAL A 168 4.68 0.11 16.64
C VAL A 168 3.73 1.28 16.40
N ALA A 169 2.58 1.32 17.09
CA ALA A 169 1.59 2.39 16.92
C ALA A 169 2.05 3.74 17.47
N ALA A 170 2.87 3.74 18.52
CA ALA A 170 3.38 4.95 19.18
C ALA A 170 4.73 5.44 18.62
N ALA A 171 5.40 4.63 17.79
CA ALA A 171 6.68 4.98 17.17
C ALA A 171 6.59 6.30 16.40
N ALA A 172 7.60 7.15 16.52
CA ALA A 172 7.61 8.50 15.95
C ALA A 172 7.76 8.50 14.43
N ALA A 173 8.46 7.52 13.87
CA ALA A 173 8.69 7.41 12.45
C ALA A 173 7.40 6.99 11.72
N ARG A 174 6.73 7.98 11.12
CA ARG A 174 5.50 7.80 10.33
C ARG A 174 5.83 7.61 8.86
N GLU A 175 6.60 6.58 8.57
CA GLU A 175 7.00 6.32 7.20
C GLU A 175 5.85 5.69 6.40
N PRO A 176 5.54 6.17 5.18
CA PRO A 176 4.47 5.62 4.35
C PRO A 176 4.58 4.12 4.08
N GLN A 177 5.81 3.58 4.05
CA GLN A 177 6.05 2.15 3.88
C GLN A 177 5.51 1.29 5.02
N ARG A 178 5.35 1.84 6.24
CA ARG A 178 4.78 1.14 7.40
C ARG A 178 3.26 0.91 7.28
N LEU A 179 2.57 1.70 6.44
CA LEU A 179 1.10 1.69 6.40
C LEU A 179 0.52 0.30 6.15
N PHE A 180 0.99 -0.41 5.13
CA PHE A 180 0.42 -1.72 4.80
C PHE A 180 0.59 -2.72 5.92
N ARG A 181 1.72 -2.69 6.64
CA ARG A 181 1.96 -3.55 7.82
C ARG A 181 1.08 -3.17 9.01
N LEU A 182 0.84 -1.86 9.21
CA LEU A 182 -0.13 -1.40 10.21
C LEU A 182 -1.55 -1.89 9.88
N LEU A 183 -1.95 -1.85 8.61
CA LEU A 183 -3.24 -2.37 8.15
C LEU A 183 -3.33 -3.89 8.31
N ASP A 184 -2.26 -4.65 8.01
CA ASP A 184 -2.20 -6.09 8.26
C ASP A 184 -2.39 -6.43 9.75
N MET A 185 -1.74 -5.67 10.65
CA MET A 185 -1.89 -5.83 12.10
C MET A 185 -3.30 -5.45 12.58
N LEU A 186 -3.85 -4.34 12.07
CA LEU A 186 -5.20 -3.88 12.40
C LEU A 186 -6.25 -4.91 11.97
N ASP A 187 -6.15 -5.42 10.77
CA ASP A 187 -7.02 -6.46 10.23
C ASP A 187 -6.92 -7.78 11.04
N ALA A 188 -5.73 -8.13 11.51
CA ALA A 188 -5.54 -9.29 12.38
C ALA A 188 -6.29 -9.13 13.72
N VAL A 189 -6.24 -7.94 14.35
CA VAL A 189 -7.01 -7.67 15.58
C VAL A 189 -8.50 -7.69 15.31
N ALA A 190 -8.95 -7.07 14.21
CA ALA A 190 -10.36 -7.00 13.82
C ALA A 190 -10.95 -8.40 13.57
N ARG A 191 -10.20 -9.28 12.89
CA ARG A 191 -10.60 -10.69 12.68
C ARG A 191 -10.77 -11.48 13.97
N GLU A 192 -9.92 -11.24 14.96
CA GLU A 192 -9.96 -11.94 16.24
C GLU A 192 -10.94 -11.32 17.25
N ARG A 193 -11.60 -10.19 16.92
CA ARG A 193 -12.49 -9.46 17.85
C ARG A 193 -13.57 -10.35 18.47
N GLY A 194 -14.28 -11.12 17.66
CA GLY A 194 -15.31 -12.04 18.16
C GLY A 194 -14.75 -13.10 19.11
N ARG A 195 -13.58 -13.64 18.77
CA ARG A 195 -12.90 -14.63 19.60
C ARG A 195 -12.34 -14.01 20.90
N LEU A 196 -11.84 -12.79 20.84
CA LEU A 196 -11.41 -12.05 22.03
C LEU A 196 -12.59 -11.76 22.96
N ASP A 197 -13.73 -11.35 22.44
CA ASP A 197 -14.93 -11.10 23.24
C ASP A 197 -15.45 -12.39 23.89
N GLU A 198 -15.42 -13.53 23.20
CA GLU A 198 -15.76 -14.84 23.75
C GLU A 198 -14.74 -15.30 24.81
N LEU A 199 -13.45 -15.26 24.46
CA LEU A 199 -12.35 -15.74 25.31
C LEU A 199 -12.25 -14.98 26.63
N PHE A 200 -12.50 -13.67 26.61
CA PHE A 200 -12.46 -12.80 27.78
C PHE A 200 -13.87 -12.42 28.28
N SER A 201 -14.86 -13.25 27.96
CA SER A 201 -16.22 -13.10 28.52
C SER A 201 -16.25 -13.45 30.02
N GLY A 202 -17.11 -12.78 30.77
CA GLY A 202 -17.32 -13.03 32.20
C GLY A 202 -17.26 -11.76 33.04
N GLU A 203 -17.47 -11.89 34.36
CA GLU A 203 -17.55 -10.77 35.30
C GLU A 203 -16.18 -10.40 35.91
N SER A 204 -15.11 -11.15 35.61
CA SER A 204 -13.77 -10.84 36.12
C SER A 204 -13.29 -9.47 35.61
N ALA A 205 -12.95 -8.58 36.57
CA ALA A 205 -12.41 -7.27 36.24
C ALA A 205 -11.14 -7.36 35.37
N THR A 206 -10.30 -8.39 35.57
CA THR A 206 -9.09 -8.63 34.77
C THR A 206 -9.44 -9.02 33.34
N LEU A 207 -10.44 -9.89 33.11
CA LEU A 207 -10.87 -10.26 31.75
C LEU A 207 -11.46 -9.06 31.02
N LEU A 208 -12.29 -8.25 31.70
CA LEU A 208 -12.80 -7.00 31.12
C LEU A 208 -11.69 -6.03 30.75
N ALA A 209 -10.67 -5.89 31.60
CA ALA A 209 -9.52 -5.03 31.32
C ALA A 209 -8.71 -5.52 30.11
N ILE A 210 -8.51 -6.83 29.93
CA ILE A 210 -7.82 -7.38 28.74
C ILE A 210 -8.62 -7.06 27.46
N ARG A 211 -9.95 -7.22 27.50
CA ARG A 211 -10.83 -6.93 26.38
C ARG A 211 -10.79 -5.45 25.99
N GLU A 212 -10.89 -4.54 26.97
CA GLU A 212 -10.79 -3.11 26.70
C GLU A 212 -9.39 -2.75 26.18
N ARG A 213 -8.34 -3.36 26.71
CA ARG A 213 -6.98 -3.17 26.23
C ARG A 213 -6.81 -3.59 24.76
N ALA A 214 -7.44 -4.68 24.33
CA ALA A 214 -7.44 -5.10 22.92
C ALA A 214 -8.08 -4.03 22.01
N ARG A 215 -9.19 -3.42 22.46
CA ARG A 215 -9.84 -2.32 21.73
C ARG A 215 -8.99 -1.05 21.67
N GLU A 216 -8.25 -0.76 22.76
CA GLU A 216 -7.30 0.37 22.76
C GLU A 216 -6.18 0.17 21.76
N VAL A 217 -5.60 -1.05 21.67
CA VAL A 217 -4.58 -1.41 20.67
C VAL A 217 -5.14 -1.26 19.27
N GLU A 218 -6.36 -1.74 19.01
CA GLU A 218 -7.02 -1.60 17.72
C GLU A 218 -7.15 -0.12 17.33
N ARG A 219 -7.65 0.72 18.24
CA ARG A 219 -7.75 2.17 18.02
C ARG A 219 -6.40 2.85 17.83
N ALA A 220 -5.35 2.40 18.52
CA ALA A 220 -4.01 2.93 18.38
C ALA A 220 -3.42 2.59 16.99
N LEU A 221 -3.55 1.35 16.54
CA LEU A 221 -3.12 0.92 15.20
C LEU A 221 -3.87 1.67 14.10
N ALA A 222 -5.19 1.86 14.25
CA ALA A 222 -6.00 2.62 13.29
C ALA A 222 -5.52 4.07 13.17
N ARG A 223 -5.29 4.75 14.31
CA ARG A 223 -4.74 6.12 14.30
C ARG A 223 -3.34 6.20 13.70
N ALA A 224 -2.49 5.20 13.97
CA ALA A 224 -1.15 5.14 13.39
C ALA A 224 -1.20 4.96 11.86
N ALA A 225 -2.11 4.10 11.37
CA ALA A 225 -2.32 3.90 9.94
C ALA A 225 -2.85 5.18 9.26
N ALA A 226 -3.85 5.84 9.84
CA ALA A 226 -4.35 7.13 9.34
C ALA A 226 -3.24 8.19 9.30
N ALA A 227 -2.43 8.29 10.35
CA ALA A 227 -1.33 9.24 10.42
C ALA A 227 -0.24 8.96 9.36
N ALA A 228 0.09 7.69 9.10
CA ALA A 228 1.03 7.30 8.05
C ALA A 228 0.50 7.66 6.64
N PHE A 229 -0.80 7.53 6.41
CA PHE A 229 -1.43 7.94 5.15
C PHE A 229 -1.42 9.47 4.98
N TYR A 230 -1.73 10.24 6.02
CA TYR A 230 -1.65 11.70 5.95
C TYR A 230 -0.21 12.18 5.71
N GLU A 231 0.77 11.56 6.34
CA GLU A 231 2.19 11.83 6.08
C GLU A 231 2.56 11.53 4.61
N PHE A 232 2.03 10.45 4.05
CA PHE A 232 2.19 10.16 2.62
C PHE A 232 1.62 11.27 1.75
N GLY A 233 0.40 11.73 2.01
CA GLY A 233 -0.21 12.86 1.28
C GLY A 233 0.63 14.14 1.37
N LEU A 234 1.14 14.45 2.56
CA LEU A 234 2.01 15.61 2.79
C LEU A 234 3.33 15.48 2.01
N ARG A 235 3.95 14.31 1.98
CA ARG A 235 5.17 14.07 1.18
C ARG A 235 4.92 14.23 -0.31
N VAL A 236 3.76 13.78 -0.83
CA VAL A 236 3.38 14.02 -2.23
C VAL A 236 3.27 15.53 -2.51
N GLU A 237 2.67 16.29 -1.61
CA GLU A 237 2.48 17.73 -1.77
C GLU A 237 3.79 18.53 -1.66
N THR A 238 4.66 18.16 -0.71
CA THR A 238 5.91 18.88 -0.43
C THR A 238 7.11 18.37 -1.22
N HIS A 239 6.95 17.30 -2.00
CA HIS A 239 8.04 16.74 -2.81
C HIS A 239 8.62 17.80 -3.74
N TYR A 240 9.90 18.14 -3.51
CA TYR A 240 10.52 19.25 -4.22
C TYR A 240 10.83 18.90 -5.67
N VAL A 241 10.49 19.81 -6.58
CA VAL A 241 10.57 19.64 -8.03
C VAL A 241 12.02 19.73 -8.58
N ALA A 242 13.03 20.00 -7.74
CA ALA A 242 14.42 20.19 -8.17
C ALA A 242 15.01 19.00 -8.95
N ALA A 243 14.49 17.79 -8.72
CA ALA A 243 14.93 16.60 -9.47
C ALA A 243 14.43 16.55 -10.92
N ALA A 244 13.45 17.37 -11.30
CA ALA A 244 12.95 17.42 -12.67
C ALA A 244 13.94 18.09 -13.65
N ALA A 245 14.92 18.84 -13.15
CA ALA A 245 15.85 19.59 -13.95
C ALA A 245 17.06 18.78 -14.47
N THR A 246 17.27 17.56 -14.02
CA THR A 246 18.48 16.77 -14.31
C THR A 246 18.23 15.47 -15.09
N GLY A 247 17.00 15.16 -15.45
CA GLY A 247 16.61 13.91 -16.08
C GLY A 247 16.10 14.07 -17.51
N GLU A 248 16.01 12.97 -18.21
CA GLU A 248 15.50 12.82 -19.57
C GLU A 248 14.14 13.53 -19.75
N SER A 249 14.06 14.42 -20.73
CA SER A 249 12.88 15.23 -21.00
C SER A 249 11.67 14.36 -21.36
N GLY A 250 10.57 14.53 -20.61
CA GLY A 250 9.31 13.84 -20.87
C GLY A 250 9.01 12.64 -19.98
N HIS A 251 9.87 12.27 -19.04
CA HIS A 251 9.58 11.18 -18.12
C HIS A 251 8.50 11.55 -17.07
N VAL A 252 7.65 10.56 -16.76
CA VAL A 252 6.71 10.67 -15.62
C VAL A 252 7.52 10.70 -14.33
N PRO A 253 7.35 11.73 -13.46
CA PRO A 253 8.05 11.82 -12.20
C PRO A 253 7.88 10.56 -11.34
N LYS A 254 8.94 10.15 -10.64
CA LYS A 254 8.90 8.95 -9.79
C LYS A 254 7.77 9.02 -8.76
N ILE A 255 7.57 10.19 -8.15
CA ILE A 255 6.52 10.40 -7.16
C ILE A 255 5.10 10.15 -7.73
N VAL A 256 4.83 10.53 -8.98
CA VAL A 256 3.55 10.26 -9.64
C VAL A 256 3.32 8.76 -9.79
N ARG A 257 4.34 8.04 -10.25
CA ARG A 257 4.26 6.57 -10.41
C ARG A 257 4.07 5.87 -9.08
N TYR A 258 4.82 6.29 -8.07
CA TYR A 258 4.73 5.75 -6.72
C TYR A 258 3.34 5.98 -6.12
N ALA A 259 2.87 7.22 -6.12
CA ALA A 259 1.61 7.58 -5.48
C ALA A 259 0.39 6.91 -6.12
N VAL A 260 0.33 6.81 -7.45
CA VAL A 260 -0.78 6.12 -8.13
C VAL A 260 -0.79 4.63 -7.79
N ASN A 261 0.38 3.97 -7.79
CA ASN A 261 0.46 2.55 -7.42
C ASN A 261 0.10 2.34 -5.94
N TYR A 262 0.55 3.23 -5.05
CA TYR A 262 0.23 3.20 -3.63
C TYR A 262 -1.28 3.31 -3.38
N LEU A 263 -1.95 4.30 -3.99
CA LEU A 263 -3.41 4.45 -3.91
C LEU A 263 -4.16 3.25 -4.50
N LYS A 264 -3.64 2.64 -5.59
CA LYS A 264 -4.24 1.42 -6.15
C LYS A 264 -4.18 0.24 -5.17
N CYS A 265 -3.06 0.06 -4.47
CA CYS A 265 -2.95 -0.98 -3.46
C CYS A 265 -3.93 -0.73 -2.29
N LEU A 266 -4.08 0.53 -1.86
CA LEU A 266 -5.03 0.88 -0.79
C LEU A 266 -6.50 0.74 -1.20
N ALA A 267 -6.81 0.97 -2.47
CA ALA A 267 -8.16 0.82 -3.01
C ALA A 267 -8.55 -0.65 -3.26
N SER A 268 -7.59 -1.60 -3.19
CA SER A 268 -7.88 -3.02 -3.39
C SER A 268 -8.80 -3.57 -2.30
N ASP A 269 -9.52 -4.64 -2.62
CA ASP A 269 -10.42 -5.32 -1.69
C ASP A 269 -9.73 -5.76 -0.39
N ASP A 270 -8.41 -6.05 -0.44
CA ASP A 270 -7.62 -6.46 0.72
C ASP A 270 -7.46 -5.36 1.77
N TYR A 271 -7.41 -4.08 1.35
CA TYR A 271 -7.07 -2.96 2.24
C TYR A 271 -8.15 -1.89 2.35
N ARG A 272 -9.05 -1.77 1.36
CA ARG A 272 -10.05 -0.70 1.28
C ARG A 272 -10.86 -0.55 2.57
N GLY A 273 -11.45 -1.64 3.05
CA GLY A 273 -12.31 -1.63 4.23
C GLY A 273 -11.55 -1.27 5.50
N THR A 274 -10.36 -1.86 5.69
CA THR A 274 -9.51 -1.62 6.86
C THR A 274 -8.97 -0.19 6.86
N MET A 275 -8.57 0.33 5.70
CA MET A 275 -8.07 1.70 5.58
C MET A 275 -9.17 2.74 5.81
N ASP A 276 -10.37 2.51 5.26
CA ASP A 276 -11.52 3.39 5.45
C ASP A 276 -11.91 3.47 6.94
N ALA A 277 -11.95 2.33 7.63
CA ALA A 277 -12.18 2.27 9.08
C ALA A 277 -11.08 3.00 9.86
N ALA A 278 -9.81 2.86 9.46
CA ALA A 278 -8.68 3.53 10.09
C ALA A 278 -8.77 5.06 9.96
N LEU A 279 -9.15 5.56 8.79
CA LEU A 279 -9.31 7.00 8.54
C LEU A 279 -10.46 7.59 9.39
N ARG A 280 -11.61 6.90 9.47
CA ARG A 280 -12.72 7.33 10.33
C ARG A 280 -12.33 7.37 11.81
N ALA A 281 -11.68 6.33 12.30
CA ALA A 281 -11.17 6.29 13.66
C ALA A 281 -10.12 7.40 13.93
N GLY A 282 -9.31 7.74 12.95
CA GLY A 282 -8.34 8.84 13.03
C GLY A 282 -8.99 10.22 13.08
N ALA A 283 -10.13 10.41 12.42
CA ALA A 283 -10.91 11.65 12.43
C ALA A 283 -11.75 11.84 13.70
N GLY A 284 -11.89 10.81 14.54
CA GLY A 284 -12.76 10.82 15.72
C GLY A 284 -14.25 10.67 15.39
N ASP A 285 -14.56 10.25 14.18
CA ASP A 285 -15.92 10.04 13.67
C ASP A 285 -16.29 8.57 13.88
N ASP A 286 -16.81 8.27 15.07
CA ASP A 286 -17.24 6.92 15.49
C ASP A 286 -18.71 6.65 15.07
N ASP A 287 -19.39 7.67 14.55
CA ASP A 287 -20.78 7.62 14.13
C ASP A 287 -20.84 7.25 12.64
N GLY A 288 -21.33 6.04 12.36
CA GLY A 288 -21.33 5.35 11.06
C GLY A 288 -21.96 6.10 9.87
N GLY A 289 -21.45 7.27 9.56
CA GLY A 289 -21.78 8.00 8.34
C GLY A 289 -21.39 7.22 7.09
N ASP A 290 -22.25 7.23 6.07
CA ASP A 290 -22.07 6.61 4.74
C ASP A 290 -20.91 7.24 3.92
N SER A 291 -20.06 8.09 4.54
CA SER A 291 -18.94 8.75 3.88
C SER A 291 -17.79 7.77 3.70
N GLU A 292 -17.42 7.49 2.47
CA GLU A 292 -16.20 6.75 2.13
C GLU A 292 -14.98 7.66 2.42
N ALA A 293 -14.47 7.62 3.64
CA ALA A 293 -13.33 8.44 4.08
C ALA A 293 -12.08 8.20 3.20
N LEU A 294 -11.88 6.97 2.74
CA LEU A 294 -10.80 6.64 1.83
C LEU A 294 -11.00 7.29 0.44
N ALA A 295 -12.23 7.40 -0.06
CA ALA A 295 -12.48 8.05 -1.35
C ALA A 295 -12.11 9.54 -1.33
N GLU A 296 -12.49 10.23 -0.26
CA GLU A 296 -12.13 11.62 -0.05
C GLU A 296 -10.60 11.79 0.11
N ALA A 297 -10.00 10.99 0.96
CA ALA A 297 -8.56 11.02 1.22
C ALA A 297 -7.73 10.69 -0.04
N ALA A 298 -8.13 9.69 -0.83
CA ALA A 298 -7.50 9.37 -2.12
C ALA A 298 -7.66 10.50 -3.14
N SER A 299 -8.84 11.14 -3.19
CA SER A 299 -9.09 12.30 -4.04
C SER A 299 -8.17 13.48 -3.69
N ASN A 300 -7.94 13.72 -2.41
CA ASN A 300 -7.02 14.76 -1.93
C ASN A 300 -5.57 14.49 -2.34
N VAL A 301 -5.11 13.25 -2.28
CA VAL A 301 -3.76 12.86 -2.75
C VAL A 301 -3.65 13.01 -4.27
N LEU A 302 -4.67 12.60 -5.02
CA LEU A 302 -4.71 12.81 -6.48
C LEU A 302 -4.69 14.30 -6.84
N GLU A 303 -5.37 15.15 -6.08
CA GLU A 303 -5.31 16.60 -6.22
C GLU A 303 -3.90 17.14 -5.97
N ALA A 304 -3.23 16.65 -4.92
CA ALA A 304 -1.84 16.99 -4.63
C ALA A 304 -0.92 16.59 -5.78
N LEU A 305 -1.14 15.40 -6.38
CA LEU A 305 -0.41 14.97 -7.59
C LEU A 305 -0.62 15.90 -8.77
N HIS A 306 -1.86 16.37 -9.01
CA HIS A 306 -2.13 17.32 -10.06
C HIS A 306 -1.36 18.62 -9.85
N ARG A 307 -1.40 19.17 -8.62
CA ARG A 307 -0.61 20.38 -8.27
C ARG A 307 0.88 20.16 -8.44
N HIS A 308 1.38 18.96 -8.09
CA HIS A 308 2.78 18.60 -8.27
C HIS A 308 3.19 18.58 -9.75
N VAL A 309 2.39 17.96 -10.64
CA VAL A 309 2.65 17.93 -12.09
C VAL A 309 2.67 19.36 -12.65
N GLU A 310 1.71 20.22 -12.24
CA GLU A 310 1.68 21.62 -12.68
C GLU A 310 2.88 22.44 -12.16
N ALA A 311 3.33 22.19 -10.94
CA ALA A 311 4.53 22.84 -10.41
C ALA A 311 5.80 22.38 -11.16
N ALA A 312 5.93 21.09 -11.42
CA ALA A 312 7.03 20.51 -12.21
C ALA A 312 7.05 21.08 -13.63
N ARG A 313 5.88 21.20 -14.26
CA ARG A 313 5.70 21.80 -15.58
C ARG A 313 6.23 23.22 -15.64
N ARG A 314 5.90 24.07 -14.65
CA ARG A 314 6.36 25.46 -14.59
C ARG A 314 7.86 25.61 -14.33
N ALA A 315 8.47 24.62 -13.70
CA ALA A 315 9.91 24.63 -13.38
C ALA A 315 10.78 24.27 -14.59
N LEU A 316 10.23 23.63 -15.63
CA LEU A 316 10.97 23.27 -16.83
C LEU A 316 11.13 24.48 -17.77
N PRO A 317 12.38 24.82 -18.17
CA PRO A 317 12.65 25.97 -19.05
C PRO A 317 12.22 25.70 -20.50
N ASP A 318 12.23 24.44 -20.94
CA ASP A 318 11.80 24.05 -22.28
C ASP A 318 10.29 23.79 -22.31
N ALA A 319 9.56 24.64 -23.04
CA ALA A 319 8.11 24.54 -23.17
C ALA A 319 7.65 23.18 -23.75
N VAL A 320 8.39 22.64 -24.73
CA VAL A 320 8.06 21.35 -25.34
C VAL A 320 8.23 20.23 -24.32
N ALA A 321 9.36 20.20 -23.59
CA ALA A 321 9.61 19.24 -22.52
C ALA A 321 8.54 19.32 -21.43
N SER A 322 8.11 20.53 -21.06
CA SER A 322 7.09 20.74 -20.04
C SER A 322 5.74 20.15 -20.44
N HIS A 323 5.32 20.32 -21.69
CA HIS A 323 4.07 19.74 -22.20
C HIS A 323 4.16 18.20 -22.34
N VAL A 324 5.29 17.67 -22.81
CA VAL A 324 5.50 16.21 -22.92
C VAL A 324 5.47 15.56 -21.53
N MET A 325 6.13 16.15 -20.54
CA MET A 325 6.13 15.64 -19.17
C MET A 325 4.71 15.66 -18.57
N ALA A 326 3.98 16.75 -18.70
CA ALA A 326 2.62 16.88 -18.20
C ALA A 326 1.66 15.89 -18.90
N MET A 327 1.71 15.81 -20.23
CA MET A 327 0.93 14.87 -21.03
C MET A 327 1.16 13.42 -20.57
N ASN A 328 2.42 13.00 -20.49
CA ASN A 328 2.78 11.65 -20.05
C ASN A 328 2.34 11.38 -18.62
N SER A 329 2.46 12.36 -17.71
CA SER A 329 2.08 12.21 -16.31
C SER A 329 0.57 12.05 -16.15
N TYR A 330 -0.24 12.91 -16.76
CA TYR A 330 -1.69 12.82 -16.69
C TYR A 330 -2.24 11.59 -17.38
N TRP A 331 -1.65 11.21 -18.53
CA TRP A 331 -2.00 9.98 -19.22
C TRP A 331 -1.66 8.74 -18.38
N TYR A 332 -0.50 8.73 -17.72
CA TYR A 332 -0.09 7.65 -16.82
C TYR A 332 -1.08 7.51 -15.66
N ILE A 333 -1.45 8.60 -14.98
CA ILE A 333 -2.42 8.58 -13.87
C ILE A 333 -3.74 7.97 -14.36
N TYR A 334 -4.27 8.47 -15.49
CA TYR A 334 -5.52 7.98 -16.07
C TYR A 334 -5.46 6.49 -16.44
N MET A 335 -4.44 6.08 -17.17
CA MET A 335 -4.34 4.69 -17.66
C MET A 335 -4.07 3.69 -16.55
N ARG A 336 -3.34 4.08 -15.52
CA ARG A 336 -3.07 3.21 -14.35
C ARG A 336 -4.27 3.07 -13.43
N ALA A 337 -5.10 4.08 -13.33
CA ALA A 337 -6.32 4.05 -12.53
C ALA A 337 -7.50 3.42 -13.30
N ARG A 338 -7.58 3.64 -14.61
CA ARG A 338 -8.69 3.17 -15.44
C ARG A 338 -8.99 1.68 -15.26
N GLY A 339 -10.26 1.36 -14.96
CA GLY A 339 -10.71 -0.02 -14.77
C GLY A 339 -10.12 -0.71 -13.52
N SER A 340 -9.62 0.05 -12.55
CA SER A 340 -9.18 -0.45 -11.25
C SER A 340 -10.12 0.01 -10.14
N GLU A 341 -9.99 -0.61 -8.98
CA GLU A 341 -10.74 -0.26 -7.77
C GLU A 341 -10.54 1.22 -7.37
N LEU A 342 -9.37 1.80 -7.67
CA LEU A 342 -9.11 3.22 -7.44
C LEU A 342 -10.05 4.12 -8.27
N ALA A 343 -10.28 3.78 -9.54
CA ALA A 343 -11.20 4.55 -10.38
C ALA A 343 -12.65 4.39 -9.93
N SER A 344 -13.03 3.20 -9.45
CA SER A 344 -14.35 2.97 -8.85
C SER A 344 -14.53 3.75 -7.55
N LEU A 345 -13.47 3.87 -6.75
CA LEU A 345 -13.47 4.58 -5.47
C LEU A 345 -13.60 6.11 -5.65
N VAL A 346 -12.84 6.70 -6.58
CA VAL A 346 -12.80 8.16 -6.81
C VAL A 346 -13.85 8.61 -7.83
N GLY A 347 -14.35 7.68 -8.65
CA GLY A 347 -15.29 7.89 -9.73
C GLY A 347 -14.62 7.93 -11.11
N ASP A 348 -15.02 7.02 -12.00
CA ASP A 348 -14.49 6.92 -13.37
C ASP A 348 -14.65 8.21 -14.17
N ASP A 349 -15.78 8.91 -13.99
CA ASP A 349 -16.04 10.19 -14.67
C ASP A 349 -15.12 11.29 -14.17
N THR A 350 -14.77 11.29 -12.89
CA THR A 350 -13.81 12.25 -12.31
C THR A 350 -12.42 12.00 -12.90
N MET A 351 -11.99 10.75 -12.96
CA MET A 351 -10.70 10.37 -13.57
C MET A 351 -10.65 10.79 -15.05
N ARG A 352 -11.72 10.58 -15.81
CA ARG A 352 -11.80 10.94 -17.22
C ARG A 352 -11.77 12.47 -17.42
N ARG A 353 -12.65 13.18 -16.73
CA ARG A 353 -12.78 14.65 -16.87
C ARG A 353 -11.53 15.39 -16.42
N ARG A 354 -10.83 14.88 -15.42
CA ARG A 354 -9.67 15.55 -14.86
C ARG A 354 -8.37 15.12 -15.57
N TYR A 355 -8.04 13.85 -15.52
CA TYR A 355 -6.70 13.40 -15.96
C TYR A 355 -6.63 13.10 -17.46
N LYS A 356 -7.66 12.50 -18.05
CA LYS A 356 -7.67 12.31 -19.50
C LYS A 356 -7.78 13.65 -20.23
N ALA A 357 -8.65 14.54 -19.78
CA ALA A 357 -8.79 15.87 -20.39
C ALA A 357 -7.51 16.71 -20.25
N SER A 358 -6.86 16.70 -19.07
CA SER A 358 -5.56 17.39 -18.88
C SER A 358 -4.44 16.79 -19.75
N ALA A 359 -4.44 15.46 -19.98
CA ALA A 359 -3.51 14.85 -20.91
C ALA A 359 -3.75 15.28 -22.35
N GLU A 360 -5.01 15.35 -22.78
CA GLU A 360 -5.42 15.82 -24.11
C GLU A 360 -5.08 17.30 -24.31
N GLU A 361 -5.29 18.15 -23.30
CA GLU A 361 -4.90 19.56 -23.32
C GLU A 361 -3.38 19.72 -23.44
N ALA A 362 -2.61 19.04 -22.60
CA ALA A 362 -1.15 19.06 -22.68
C ALA A 362 -0.63 18.50 -24.03
N ALA A 363 -1.32 17.52 -24.62
CA ALA A 363 -1.03 17.01 -25.95
C ALA A 363 -1.25 18.05 -27.05
N TRP A 364 -2.34 18.82 -26.93
CA TRP A 364 -2.60 19.92 -27.85
C TRP A 364 -1.54 21.02 -27.73
N GLU A 365 -1.20 21.43 -26.52
CA GLU A 365 -0.16 22.42 -26.23
C GLU A 365 1.22 21.96 -26.76
N TYR A 366 1.55 20.66 -26.54
CA TYR A 366 2.74 20.07 -27.15
C TYR A 366 2.73 20.22 -28.67
N GLN A 367 1.61 19.90 -29.33
CA GLN A 367 1.51 20.01 -30.79
C GLN A 367 1.65 21.45 -31.28
N ASP A 368 1.04 22.41 -30.60
CA ASP A 368 1.21 23.82 -30.97
C ASP A 368 2.64 24.33 -30.75
N ALA A 369 3.26 23.99 -29.61
CA ALA A 369 4.64 24.38 -29.30
C ALA A 369 5.66 23.69 -30.23
N ALA A 370 5.47 22.39 -30.48
CA ALA A 370 6.41 21.57 -31.25
C ALA A 370 6.25 21.75 -32.76
N TRP A 371 5.04 21.68 -33.28
CA TRP A 371 4.74 21.63 -34.70
C TRP A 371 4.09 22.89 -35.25
N GLY A 372 3.49 23.72 -34.41
CA GLY A 372 2.87 25.00 -34.77
C GLY A 372 3.80 25.95 -35.51
N PRO A 373 5.07 26.14 -35.11
CA PRO A 373 6.02 26.98 -35.86
C PRO A 373 6.24 26.51 -37.30
N LEU A 374 6.33 25.19 -37.55
CA LEU A 374 6.43 24.65 -38.90
C LEU A 374 5.19 24.92 -39.74
N VAL A 375 4.01 24.72 -39.16
CA VAL A 375 2.72 25.02 -39.79
C VAL A 375 2.67 26.51 -40.16
N ARG A 376 3.05 27.41 -39.26
CA ARG A 376 3.06 28.86 -39.49
C ARG A 376 4.03 29.29 -40.59
N LEU A 377 5.17 28.60 -40.81
CA LEU A 377 6.11 28.93 -41.90
C LEU A 377 5.46 28.83 -43.28
N VAL A 378 4.58 27.85 -43.48
CA VAL A 378 3.93 27.57 -44.79
C VAL A 378 2.47 28.08 -44.84
N SER A 379 1.84 28.38 -43.71
CA SER A 379 0.54 29.04 -43.67
C SER A 379 0.78 30.53 -43.89
N GLY A 380 0.22 31.11 -44.92
CA GLY A 380 0.37 32.55 -45.18
C GLY A 380 -0.09 33.39 -43.99
N SER A 381 0.67 34.47 -43.63
CA SER A 381 0.33 35.37 -42.53
C SER A 381 -1.08 35.95 -42.74
N SER A 382 -1.98 35.63 -41.81
CA SER A 382 -3.35 36.16 -41.77
C SER A 382 -3.42 37.57 -41.16
N SER A 383 -2.43 38.43 -41.39
CA SER A 383 -2.56 39.86 -41.03
C SER A 383 -3.03 40.61 -42.25
N GLY A 384 -4.23 41.06 -42.21
CA GLY A 384 -5.09 41.97 -42.96
C GLY A 384 -4.56 42.89 -44.07
N ALA A 385 -3.46 42.66 -44.70
CA ALA A 385 -3.02 43.32 -45.91
C ALA A 385 -3.22 42.37 -47.12
N ALA A 386 -3.76 42.87 -48.19
CA ALA A 386 -4.13 42.17 -49.41
C ALA A 386 -3.16 41.00 -49.75
N LYS A 387 -3.74 39.81 -50.00
CA LYS A 387 -3.03 38.60 -50.44
C LYS A 387 -2.20 38.88 -51.70
N ALA A 388 -1.02 39.43 -51.55
CA ALA A 388 0.01 39.29 -52.57
C ALA A 388 0.58 37.87 -52.39
N TRP A 389 0.35 37.00 -53.37
CA TRP A 389 0.95 35.66 -53.41
C TRP A 389 2.46 35.82 -53.48
N PRO A 390 3.24 35.11 -52.73
CA PRO A 390 4.71 35.19 -52.76
C PRO A 390 5.21 34.92 -54.20
N SER A 391 6.27 35.61 -54.56
CA SER A 391 6.94 35.34 -55.85
C SER A 391 7.42 33.85 -55.87
N PRO A 392 7.59 33.24 -57.05
CA PRO A 392 8.11 31.89 -57.14
C PRO A 392 9.41 31.67 -56.35
N GLU A 393 10.26 32.68 -56.27
CA GLU A 393 11.51 32.67 -55.52
C GLU A 393 11.27 32.67 -53.98
N GLU A 394 10.31 33.43 -53.51
CA GLU A 394 9.91 33.45 -52.11
C GLU A 394 9.25 32.13 -51.68
N ALA A 395 8.47 31.52 -52.58
CA ALA A 395 7.89 30.19 -52.32
C ALA A 395 8.96 29.13 -52.18
N ARG A 396 10.01 29.16 -53.02
CA ARG A 396 11.18 28.25 -52.92
C ARG A 396 11.95 28.44 -51.60
N LYS A 397 12.22 29.67 -51.21
CA LYS A 397 12.87 30.01 -49.94
C LYS A 397 12.08 29.52 -48.76
N LYS A 398 10.74 29.67 -48.76
CA LYS A 398 9.87 29.16 -47.69
C LYS A 398 9.87 27.63 -47.65
N ALA A 399 9.83 26.96 -48.80
CA ALA A 399 9.89 25.48 -48.86
C ALA A 399 11.23 24.94 -48.32
N ALA A 400 12.33 25.56 -48.66
CA ALA A 400 13.67 25.19 -48.16
C ALA A 400 13.76 25.42 -46.65
N ALA A 401 13.34 26.60 -46.14
CA ALA A 401 13.32 26.91 -44.72
C ALA A 401 12.42 25.94 -43.92
N PHE A 402 11.29 25.53 -44.51
CA PHE A 402 10.43 24.52 -43.91
C PHE A 402 11.12 23.14 -43.83
N ALA A 403 11.78 22.71 -44.90
CA ALA A 403 12.50 21.43 -44.93
C ALA A 403 13.61 21.40 -43.88
N ASP A 404 14.47 22.44 -43.84
CA ASP A 404 15.54 22.57 -42.85
C ASP A 404 15.00 22.58 -41.40
N ALA A 405 13.92 23.33 -41.15
CA ALA A 405 13.29 23.39 -39.85
C ALA A 405 12.63 22.05 -39.45
N LEU A 406 12.11 21.29 -40.43
CA LEU A 406 11.54 19.96 -40.16
C LEU A 406 12.65 18.96 -39.84
N GLU A 407 13.76 18.95 -40.55
CA GLU A 407 14.91 18.06 -40.27
C GLU A 407 15.52 18.35 -38.90
N GLU A 408 15.75 19.60 -38.56
CA GLU A 408 16.25 19.99 -37.24
C GLU A 408 15.30 19.57 -36.12
N ARG A 409 13.99 19.76 -36.32
CA ARG A 409 13.00 19.35 -35.36
C ARG A 409 12.92 17.83 -35.21
N ALA A 410 12.97 17.09 -36.33
CA ALA A 410 13.00 15.64 -36.31
C ALA A 410 14.19 15.11 -35.51
N ARG A 411 15.38 15.64 -35.76
CA ARG A 411 16.61 15.27 -35.06
C ARG A 411 16.51 15.56 -33.54
N ARG A 412 16.02 16.74 -33.16
CA ARG A 412 15.92 17.16 -31.77
C ARG A 412 14.87 16.34 -31.01
N HIS A 413 13.69 16.18 -31.60
CA HIS A 413 12.57 15.52 -30.90
C HIS A 413 12.84 14.03 -30.67
N GLY A 414 13.40 13.30 -31.62
CA GLY A 414 13.73 11.89 -31.47
C GLY A 414 14.76 11.63 -30.37
N ALA A 415 15.72 12.59 -30.19
CA ALA A 415 16.76 12.48 -29.17
C ALA A 415 16.33 12.93 -27.77
N GLU A 416 15.58 14.04 -27.67
CA GLU A 416 15.34 14.75 -26.40
C GLU A 416 14.04 14.37 -25.69
N TYR A 417 12.99 13.94 -26.43
CA TYR A 417 11.68 13.71 -25.83
C TYR A 417 11.24 12.26 -25.97
N LYS A 418 10.56 11.73 -24.96
CA LYS A 418 10.03 10.36 -24.95
C LYS A 418 8.54 10.35 -24.68
N ILE A 419 7.78 9.54 -25.42
CA ILE A 419 6.36 9.22 -25.17
C ILE A 419 6.27 7.71 -25.00
N PRO A 420 6.35 7.20 -23.75
CA PRO A 420 6.49 5.75 -23.50
C PRO A 420 5.23 4.95 -23.86
N ASP A 421 4.04 5.54 -23.68
CA ASP A 421 2.78 4.88 -23.97
C ASP A 421 2.54 4.81 -25.48
N GLY A 422 2.34 3.58 -26.01
CA GLY A 422 2.19 3.33 -27.44
C GLY A 422 0.92 3.94 -28.03
N ASP A 423 -0.20 3.86 -27.31
CA ASP A 423 -1.49 4.37 -27.78
C ASP A 423 -1.48 5.89 -27.84
N LEU A 424 -0.95 6.53 -26.79
CA LEU A 424 -0.78 7.97 -26.76
C LEU A 424 0.15 8.43 -27.87
N ARG A 425 1.30 7.76 -28.04
CA ARG A 425 2.29 8.09 -29.08
C ARG A 425 1.68 8.00 -30.49
N GLU A 426 0.91 6.98 -30.81
CA GLU A 426 0.25 6.85 -32.12
C GLU A 426 -0.83 7.93 -32.34
N GLN A 427 -1.58 8.32 -31.31
CA GLN A 427 -2.54 9.41 -31.41
C GLN A 427 -1.84 10.77 -31.71
N ILE A 428 -0.77 11.06 -30.99
CA ILE A 428 0.00 12.29 -31.17
C ILE A 428 0.68 12.31 -32.55
N LYS A 429 1.28 11.19 -32.96
CA LYS A 429 1.90 10.96 -34.27
C LYS A 429 0.91 11.23 -35.41
N ALA A 430 -0.30 10.66 -35.32
CA ALA A 430 -1.34 10.86 -36.33
C ALA A 430 -1.77 12.33 -36.42
N ALA A 431 -1.94 13.00 -35.27
CA ALA A 431 -2.35 14.39 -35.22
C ALA A 431 -1.28 15.33 -35.76
N ALA A 432 0.00 15.15 -35.36
CA ALA A 432 1.13 15.93 -35.86
C ALA A 432 1.32 15.73 -37.38
N ALA A 433 1.32 14.48 -37.86
CA ALA A 433 1.44 14.16 -39.27
C ALA A 433 0.32 14.82 -40.11
N LYS A 434 -0.92 14.75 -39.62
CA LYS A 434 -2.07 15.39 -40.27
C LYS A 434 -1.94 16.92 -40.34
N ALA A 435 -1.53 17.57 -39.27
CA ALA A 435 -1.39 19.02 -39.20
C ALA A 435 -0.29 19.51 -40.14
N VAL A 436 0.91 18.92 -40.07
CA VAL A 436 2.08 19.31 -40.90
C VAL A 436 1.83 19.02 -42.38
N ARG A 437 1.33 17.80 -42.69
CA ARG A 437 0.93 17.42 -44.05
C ARG A 437 -0.11 18.37 -44.64
N GLY A 438 -1.16 18.68 -43.88
CA GLY A 438 -2.26 19.56 -44.32
C GLY A 438 -1.77 20.97 -44.66
N ALA A 439 -0.95 21.54 -43.80
CA ALA A 439 -0.37 22.86 -43.98
C ALA A 439 0.54 22.93 -45.21
N TYR A 440 1.47 21.94 -45.35
CA TYR A 440 2.40 21.88 -46.49
C TYR A 440 1.68 21.61 -47.82
N ALA A 441 0.69 20.71 -47.85
CA ALA A 441 -0.13 20.46 -49.07
C ALA A 441 -0.94 21.69 -49.44
N GLY A 442 -1.43 22.46 -48.48
CA GLY A 442 -2.08 23.78 -48.72
C GLY A 442 -1.14 24.79 -49.33
N PHE A 443 0.09 24.84 -48.82
CA PHE A 443 1.14 25.71 -49.35
C PHE A 443 1.52 25.36 -50.80
N LEU A 444 1.71 24.07 -51.13
CA LEU A 444 2.01 23.63 -52.49
C LEU A 444 0.89 24.00 -53.46
N ARG A 445 -0.39 23.76 -53.08
CA ARG A 445 -1.55 24.12 -53.89
C ARG A 445 -1.64 25.63 -54.14
N ALA A 446 -1.33 26.43 -53.13
CA ALA A 446 -1.36 27.90 -53.23
C ALA A 446 -0.22 28.45 -54.12
N ASN A 447 0.85 27.71 -54.35
CA ASN A 447 2.03 28.06 -55.12
C ASN A 447 2.25 27.15 -56.34
N ASP A 448 1.17 26.59 -56.92
CA ASP A 448 1.22 25.61 -58.01
C ASP A 448 2.03 26.12 -59.24
N SER A 449 1.92 27.40 -59.56
CA SER A 449 2.70 28.03 -60.63
C SER A 449 4.24 28.01 -60.36
N ALA A 450 4.66 28.16 -59.11
CA ALA A 450 6.05 28.11 -58.71
C ALA A 450 6.58 26.65 -58.73
N VAL A 451 5.71 25.71 -58.33
CA VAL A 451 5.99 24.25 -58.35
C VAL A 451 6.13 23.76 -59.80
N ALA A 452 5.27 24.24 -60.72
CA ALA A 452 5.27 23.84 -62.13
C ALA A 452 6.40 24.49 -62.94
N SER A 453 6.84 25.69 -62.59
CA SER A 453 7.92 26.45 -63.29
C SER A 453 9.33 26.12 -62.80
N GLY A 454 9.48 25.42 -61.68
CA GLY A 454 10.79 25.00 -61.15
C GLY A 454 11.28 23.72 -61.80
N GLY A 455 12.43 23.77 -62.44
CA GLY A 455 13.05 22.66 -63.15
C GLY A 455 13.54 21.53 -62.19
N GLY A 456 12.61 20.77 -61.65
CA GLY A 456 12.95 19.52 -61.02
C GLY A 456 12.34 19.32 -59.58
N ARG A 457 11.89 18.12 -59.37
CA ARG A 457 11.38 17.55 -58.10
C ARG A 457 12.28 17.71 -56.86
N ARG A 458 13.43 18.36 -56.97
CA ARG A 458 14.43 18.54 -55.90
C ARG A 458 14.19 19.78 -55.02
N GLU A 459 13.44 20.77 -55.51
CA GLU A 459 13.19 22.03 -54.74
C GLU A 459 12.00 21.97 -53.81
N PHE A 460 11.00 21.11 -54.09
CA PHE A 460 9.83 20.89 -53.22
C PHE A 460 9.74 19.41 -52.85
N LEU A 461 9.79 19.12 -51.57
CA LEU A 461 9.64 17.75 -51.08
C LEU A 461 8.21 17.21 -51.35
N PRO A 462 8.05 15.93 -51.71
CA PRO A 462 6.73 15.31 -51.81
C PRO A 462 6.01 15.33 -50.46
N VAL A 463 4.69 15.56 -50.48
CA VAL A 463 3.85 15.59 -49.27
C VAL A 463 3.97 14.30 -48.45
N ASP A 464 4.07 13.15 -49.08
CA ASP A 464 4.24 11.85 -48.43
C ASP A 464 5.61 11.69 -47.77
N ALA A 465 6.67 12.33 -48.33
CA ALA A 465 8.00 12.35 -47.71
C ALA A 465 7.95 13.16 -46.38
N ILE A 466 7.27 14.32 -46.38
CA ILE A 466 7.05 15.13 -45.18
C ILE A 466 6.33 14.33 -44.11
N GLU A 467 5.23 13.66 -44.48
CA GLU A 467 4.49 12.79 -43.55
C GLU A 467 5.38 11.68 -43.00
N GLY A 468 6.16 11.03 -43.85
CA GLY A 468 7.08 9.98 -43.42
C GLY A 468 8.18 10.47 -42.47
N MET A 469 8.69 11.71 -42.67
CA MET A 469 9.66 12.30 -41.73
C MET A 469 9.02 12.54 -40.32
N VAL A 470 7.83 13.12 -40.27
CA VAL A 470 7.13 13.33 -38.99
C VAL A 470 6.86 12.01 -38.28
N ARG A 471 6.41 11.00 -39.01
CA ARG A 471 6.11 9.67 -38.40
C ARG A 471 7.36 9.02 -37.80
N ARG A 472 8.50 9.06 -38.48
CA ARG A 472 9.77 8.48 -37.99
C ARG A 472 10.21 9.09 -36.64
N VAL A 473 9.98 10.38 -36.42
CA VAL A 473 10.30 11.04 -35.13
C VAL A 473 9.65 10.33 -33.97
N PHE A 474 8.38 9.98 -34.13
CA PHE A 474 7.63 9.30 -33.04
C PHE A 474 8.02 7.84 -32.88
N ASP A 475 8.47 7.17 -33.94
CA ASP A 475 8.98 5.80 -33.86
C ASP A 475 10.27 5.77 -33.02
N GLU A 476 11.18 6.74 -33.17
CA GLU A 476 12.40 6.90 -32.36
C GLU A 476 12.09 7.28 -30.91
N MET A 477 11.00 8.01 -30.62
CA MET A 477 10.56 8.39 -29.27
C MET A 477 10.10 7.19 -28.41
N GLY A 478 9.88 6.01 -29.04
CA GLY A 478 9.40 4.80 -28.36
C GLY A 478 10.48 3.81 -27.96
N ASP A 479 11.70 3.92 -28.47
CA ASP A 479 12.77 2.91 -28.35
C ASP A 479 13.55 3.05 -27.02
N GLY A 480 12.87 2.97 -25.89
CA GLY A 480 13.44 3.00 -24.55
C GLY A 480 12.64 2.16 -23.55
N GLY A 481 12.80 0.84 -23.59
CA GLY A 481 12.40 -0.08 -22.52
C GLY A 481 10.91 -0.42 -22.45
N GLY A 482 10.40 -1.15 -23.43
CA GLY A 482 9.09 -1.81 -23.34
C GLY A 482 9.12 -2.93 -22.31
N VAL A 483 8.53 -2.72 -21.14
CA VAL A 483 8.06 -3.83 -20.29
C VAL A 483 6.78 -4.34 -20.92
N ALA A 484 6.91 -5.43 -21.67
CA ALA A 484 5.78 -6.17 -22.23
C ALA A 484 4.81 -6.58 -21.11
N GLY A 485 3.59 -6.12 -21.19
CA GLY A 485 2.49 -6.59 -20.37
C GLY A 485 2.15 -8.04 -20.71
N SER A 486 2.69 -9.00 -19.96
CA SER A 486 2.23 -10.38 -19.97
C SER A 486 0.96 -10.47 -19.14
N ALA A 487 -0.17 -10.61 -19.80
CA ALA A 487 -1.41 -11.06 -19.19
C ALA A 487 -1.26 -12.57 -18.87
N GLY A 488 -0.79 -12.88 -17.67
CA GLY A 488 -0.72 -14.22 -17.12
C GLY A 488 -1.57 -14.28 -15.85
N ARG A 489 -2.75 -14.94 -15.93
CA ARG A 489 -3.50 -15.39 -14.76
C ARG A 489 -2.61 -16.31 -13.93
N THR A 490 -2.19 -15.89 -12.76
CA THR A 490 -1.74 -16.78 -11.69
C THR A 490 -2.28 -16.31 -10.35
N ARG A 491 -2.73 -17.30 -9.61
CA ARG A 491 -3.31 -17.26 -8.26
C ARG A 491 -2.55 -16.32 -7.32
N SER A 492 -3.33 -15.57 -6.56
CA SER A 492 -2.98 -14.82 -5.38
C SER A 492 -1.96 -15.54 -4.50
N ARG A 493 -0.73 -15.07 -4.56
CA ARG A 493 0.26 -15.23 -3.52
C ARG A 493 0.59 -13.80 -3.12
N ARG A 494 0.30 -13.44 -1.86
CA ARG A 494 0.64 -12.12 -1.29
C ARG A 494 2.10 -11.81 -1.61
N GLN A 495 2.34 -11.05 -2.66
CA GLN A 495 3.65 -10.47 -2.92
C GLN A 495 3.67 -9.11 -2.22
N SER A 496 4.40 -9.04 -1.12
CA SER A 496 4.98 -7.80 -0.63
C SER A 496 5.76 -7.19 -1.79
N GLY A 497 5.17 -6.21 -2.47
CA GLY A 497 5.85 -5.47 -3.51
C GLY A 497 7.01 -4.70 -2.88
N ASN A 498 8.22 -5.00 -3.30
CA ASN A 498 9.41 -4.21 -3.02
C ASN A 498 9.11 -2.75 -3.41
N LEU A 499 8.89 -1.92 -2.39
CA LEU A 499 8.76 -0.46 -2.49
C LEU A 499 10.15 0.18 -2.33
N GLU A 500 11.17 -0.38 -2.99
CA GLU A 500 12.48 0.25 -3.10
C GLU A 500 12.38 1.47 -4.01
N GLY A 501 12.47 2.65 -3.45
CA GLY A 501 12.53 3.87 -4.25
C GLY A 501 12.30 5.20 -3.53
N PHE A 502 12.57 5.29 -2.24
CA PHE A 502 12.45 6.56 -1.50
C PHE A 502 13.76 7.05 -0.86
N GLU A 503 14.92 6.67 -1.43
CA GLU A 503 16.20 7.31 -1.12
C GLU A 503 16.72 8.02 -2.37
N GLY A 504 16.75 9.38 -2.28
CA GLY A 504 17.34 10.26 -3.31
C GLY A 504 16.67 11.61 -3.37
#